data_cca3bd89f5544d15184d0cc270b4fb17
#
_entry.id   cca3bd89f5544d15184d0cc270b4fb17
#
_cell.length_a   1.000
_cell.length_b   1.000
_cell.length_c   1.000
_cell.angle_alpha   90.00
_cell.angle_beta   90.00
_cell.angle_gamma   90.00
#
_symmetry.space_group_name_H-M   'P 1'
#
loop_
_entity.id
_entity.type
_entity.pdbx_description
1 polymer ?
#
loop_
_entity_poly.entity_id
_entity_poly.type
_entity_poly.pdbx_seq_one_letter_code
_entity_poly.pdbx_strand_id
1 'polypeptide(L)'
;PAASVREIGARWADAALETMSVPDHSHATRRVARENFNIVGHLGKVRLFMNAMGFASVPHESDPMAVVLTACPFTEPGAPDDLALELRRGIVERIFERTATGMASWSVEVDPMNPLRLTVYLRPVNEPNPKPLSTTVHFFGGAAEAAGGYMCELPATETPATLGELIAHLGEENPALGRILEVSSFLVNERSARLDTELMPGVRVDVLPPFAGG
;
A
#
# COMPACT_ATOMS: atom_id res chain seq x y z
N PRO A 1 18.44 6.31 28.37
CA PRO A 1 17.89 5.11 29.01
C PRO A 1 16.75 4.49 28.21
N ALA A 2 15.81 5.29 27.66
CA ALA A 2 14.64 4.77 26.93
C ALA A 2 15.02 3.93 25.70
N ALA A 3 16.05 4.31 24.93
CA ALA A 3 16.52 3.54 23.78
C ALA A 3 17.05 2.15 24.20
N SER A 4 17.78 2.06 25.29
CA SER A 4 18.29 0.77 25.78
C SER A 4 17.17 -0.15 26.31
N VAL A 5 16.09 0.42 26.89
CA VAL A 5 14.92 -0.35 27.35
C VAL A 5 14.15 -0.92 26.16
N ARG A 6 13.96 -0.15 25.08
CA ARG A 6 13.37 -0.66 23.84
C ARG A 6 14.19 -1.80 23.23
N GLU A 7 15.50 -1.69 23.25
CA GLU A 7 16.39 -2.72 22.74
C GLU A 7 16.31 -4.01 23.57
N ILE A 8 16.14 -3.92 24.89
CA ILE A 8 15.87 -5.06 25.77
C ILE A 8 14.54 -5.71 25.36
N GLY A 9 13.49 -4.92 25.15
CA GLY A 9 12.21 -5.40 24.66
C GLY A 9 12.31 -6.12 23.33
N ALA A 10 13.06 -5.57 22.38
CA ALA A 10 13.28 -6.17 21.06
C ALA A 10 13.96 -7.55 21.18
N ARG A 11 15.00 -7.67 22.00
CA ARG A 11 15.69 -8.96 22.24
C ARG A 11 14.79 -9.99 22.92
N TRP A 12 13.93 -9.55 23.82
CA TRP A 12 12.95 -10.42 24.45
C TRP A 12 11.92 -10.95 23.43
N ALA A 13 11.47 -10.08 22.52
CA ALA A 13 10.57 -10.48 21.43
C ALA A 13 11.21 -11.50 20.49
N ASP A 14 12.50 -11.33 20.14
CA ASP A 14 13.24 -12.31 19.32
C ASP A 14 13.23 -13.69 19.98
N ALA A 15 13.57 -13.78 21.25
CA ALA A 15 13.57 -15.03 21.99
C ALA A 15 12.17 -15.68 22.09
N ALA A 16 11.13 -14.86 22.27
CA ALA A 16 9.75 -15.34 22.32
C ALA A 16 9.29 -15.88 20.95
N LEU A 17 9.60 -15.21 19.86
CA LEU A 17 9.28 -15.64 18.50
C LEU A 17 9.98 -16.94 18.13
N GLU A 18 11.24 -17.12 18.49
CA GLU A 18 11.99 -18.37 18.30
C GLU A 18 11.37 -19.55 19.04
N THR A 19 10.99 -19.33 20.31
CA THR A 19 10.37 -20.37 21.15
C THR A 19 9.03 -20.84 20.60
N MET A 20 8.24 -19.95 19.98
CA MET A 20 6.91 -20.26 19.46
C MET A 20 6.91 -20.68 17.97
N SER A 21 8.08 -20.83 17.34
CA SER A 21 8.23 -21.20 15.92
C SER A 21 7.39 -20.31 14.99
N VAL A 22 7.29 -19.01 15.29
CA VAL A 22 6.63 -18.06 14.41
C VAL A 22 7.45 -17.93 13.12
N PRO A 23 6.88 -18.10 11.93
CA PRO A 23 7.62 -18.01 10.69
C PRO A 23 8.31 -16.66 10.55
N ASP A 24 9.61 -16.67 10.38
CA ASP A 24 10.39 -15.48 10.03
C ASP A 24 10.29 -15.27 8.51
N HIS A 25 9.60 -14.23 8.10
CA HIS A 25 9.44 -13.89 6.69
C HIS A 25 10.60 -13.07 6.12
N SER A 26 11.62 -12.78 6.91
CA SER A 26 12.77 -11.94 6.49
C SER A 26 13.55 -12.52 5.29
N HIS A 27 13.47 -13.84 5.05
CA HIS A 27 14.17 -14.57 3.99
C HIS A 27 13.24 -15.17 2.90
N ALA A 28 11.93 -15.04 3.00
CA ALA A 28 11.01 -15.53 1.98
C ALA A 28 11.21 -14.76 0.66
N THR A 29 11.12 -15.48 -0.47
CA THR A 29 11.18 -14.90 -1.81
C THR A 29 10.10 -13.82 -1.93
N ARG A 30 10.49 -12.58 -1.76
CA ARG A 30 9.65 -11.41 -1.43
C ARG A 30 8.43 -11.19 -2.34
N ARG A 31 8.48 -11.64 -3.58
CA ARG A 31 7.40 -11.38 -4.54
C ARG A 31 6.19 -12.31 -4.37
N VAL A 32 6.39 -13.62 -4.30
CA VAL A 32 5.29 -14.61 -4.17
C VAL A 32 4.63 -14.53 -2.79
N ALA A 33 5.42 -14.22 -1.76
CA ALA A 33 4.91 -14.09 -0.41
C ALA A 33 4.05 -12.82 -0.21
N ARG A 34 4.33 -11.73 -0.94
CA ARG A 34 3.53 -10.48 -0.88
C ARG A 34 2.13 -10.66 -1.49
N GLU A 35 2.04 -11.32 -2.64
CA GLU A 35 0.77 -11.51 -3.36
C GLU A 35 -0.24 -12.32 -2.54
N ASN A 36 0.24 -13.16 -1.62
CA ASN A 36 -0.57 -14.04 -0.78
C ASN A 36 -0.62 -13.61 0.70
N PHE A 37 -0.04 -12.46 1.07
CA PHE A 37 0.00 -12.03 2.46
C PHE A 37 -1.35 -11.47 2.90
N ASN A 38 -2.09 -12.28 3.66
CA ASN A 38 -3.35 -11.86 4.24
C ASN A 38 -3.11 -11.10 5.56
N ILE A 39 -3.16 -9.76 5.51
CA ILE A 39 -2.94 -8.88 6.67
C ILE A 39 -3.90 -9.23 7.81
N VAL A 40 -5.18 -9.42 7.54
CA VAL A 40 -6.20 -9.71 8.57
C VAL A 40 -5.91 -11.05 9.25
N GLY A 41 -5.58 -12.07 8.45
CA GLY A 41 -5.19 -13.39 8.98
C GLY A 41 -3.87 -13.32 9.76
N HIS A 42 -2.90 -12.52 9.31
CA HIS A 42 -1.66 -12.30 10.03
C HIS A 42 -1.90 -11.62 11.39
N LEU A 43 -2.68 -10.54 11.41
CA LEU A 43 -3.05 -9.86 12.67
C LEU A 43 -3.78 -10.78 13.64
N GLY A 44 -4.63 -11.68 13.14
CA GLY A 44 -5.28 -12.71 13.96
C GLY A 44 -4.26 -13.59 14.71
N LYS A 45 -3.22 -14.06 14.01
CA LYS A 45 -2.15 -14.87 14.60
C LYS A 45 -1.29 -14.06 15.59
N VAL A 46 -0.91 -12.84 15.21
CA VAL A 46 -0.14 -11.94 16.07
C VAL A 46 -0.93 -11.61 17.35
N ARG A 47 -2.24 -11.39 17.26
CA ARG A 47 -3.11 -11.17 18.42
C ARG A 47 -3.11 -12.35 19.38
N LEU A 48 -3.20 -13.58 18.88
CA LEU A 48 -3.12 -14.77 19.74
C LEU A 48 -1.79 -14.82 20.47
N PHE A 49 -0.70 -14.54 19.78
CA PHE A 49 0.63 -14.45 20.37
C PHE A 49 0.74 -13.34 21.43
N MET A 50 0.28 -12.13 21.12
CA MET A 50 0.26 -11.00 22.05
C MET A 50 -0.58 -11.30 23.30
N ASN A 51 -1.75 -11.92 23.14
CA ASN A 51 -2.60 -12.28 24.26
C ASN A 51 -1.96 -13.35 25.16
N ALA A 52 -1.25 -14.32 24.57
CA ALA A 52 -0.49 -15.30 25.34
C ALA A 52 0.61 -14.64 26.18
N MET A 53 1.13 -13.49 25.75
CA MET A 53 2.09 -12.68 26.49
C MET A 53 1.46 -11.67 27.47
N GLY A 54 0.14 -11.60 27.57
CA GLY A 54 -0.57 -10.73 28.51
C GLY A 54 -0.85 -9.30 28.02
N PHE A 55 -0.69 -9.01 26.71
CA PHE A 55 -0.90 -7.66 26.18
C PHE A 55 -2.37 -7.28 25.94
N ALA A 56 -3.32 -8.18 26.13
CA ALA A 56 -4.75 -7.97 25.94
C ALA A 56 -5.07 -7.28 24.60
N SER A 57 -4.67 -7.92 23.49
CA SER A 57 -4.88 -7.36 22.16
C SER A 57 -6.28 -7.64 21.63
N VAL A 58 -6.91 -6.61 21.05
CA VAL A 58 -8.24 -6.66 20.44
C VAL A 58 -8.20 -6.13 18.99
N PRO A 59 -9.15 -6.52 18.12
CA PRO A 59 -9.29 -5.88 16.82
C PRO A 59 -9.59 -4.38 16.99
N HIS A 60 -9.13 -3.56 16.05
CA HIS A 60 -9.56 -2.18 16.00
C HIS A 60 -11.04 -2.10 15.56
N GLU A 61 -11.83 -1.19 16.14
CA GLU A 61 -13.28 -1.13 15.95
C GLU A 61 -13.71 -0.86 14.50
N SER A 62 -12.97 -0.01 13.79
CA SER A 62 -13.31 0.44 12.43
C SER A 62 -12.28 0.05 11.37
N ASP A 63 -11.13 -0.49 11.75
CA ASP A 63 -10.06 -0.84 10.81
C ASP A 63 -9.64 -2.31 10.96
N PRO A 64 -10.06 -3.20 10.03
CA PRO A 64 -9.72 -4.62 10.10
C PRO A 64 -8.21 -4.90 9.92
N MET A 65 -7.43 -3.91 9.45
CA MET A 65 -5.99 -3.99 9.30
C MET A 65 -5.23 -3.33 10.45
N ALA A 66 -5.88 -3.18 11.61
CA ALA A 66 -5.27 -2.65 12.82
C ALA A 66 -5.59 -3.53 14.04
N VAL A 67 -4.69 -3.49 15.01
CA VAL A 67 -4.82 -4.15 16.31
C VAL A 67 -4.55 -3.17 17.43
N VAL A 68 -5.35 -3.25 18.49
CA VAL A 68 -5.21 -2.39 19.68
C VAL A 68 -4.77 -3.24 20.84
N LEU A 69 -3.69 -2.83 21.51
CA LEU A 69 -3.26 -3.37 22.78
C LEU A 69 -3.80 -2.47 23.89
N THR A 70 -4.49 -3.05 24.86
CA THR A 70 -5.17 -2.31 25.94
C THR A 70 -4.53 -2.54 27.30
N ALA A 71 -3.57 -3.46 27.40
CA ALA A 71 -2.84 -3.74 28.64
C ALA A 71 -1.32 -3.81 28.38
N CYS A 72 -0.57 -3.59 29.43
CA CYS A 72 0.87 -3.82 29.49
C CYS A 72 1.14 -4.78 30.66
N PRO A 73 1.67 -5.99 30.43
CA PRO A 73 1.90 -6.95 31.51
C PRO A 73 3.02 -6.55 32.46
N PHE A 74 3.74 -5.46 32.19
CA PHE A 74 4.87 -4.98 32.96
C PHE A 74 4.54 -3.79 33.88
N THR A 75 3.27 -3.35 33.91
CA THR A 75 2.82 -2.23 34.73
C THR A 75 1.40 -2.43 35.21
N GLU A 76 1.05 -1.78 36.34
CA GLU A 76 -0.32 -1.79 36.86
C GLU A 76 -1.21 -0.83 36.05
N PRO A 77 -2.47 -1.15 35.80
CA PRO A 77 -3.39 -0.33 34.97
C PRO A 77 -3.58 1.10 35.54
N GLY A 78 -3.47 1.29 36.84
CA GLY A 78 -3.67 2.59 37.49
C GLY A 78 -2.39 3.42 37.64
N ALA A 79 -1.22 2.85 37.36
CA ALA A 79 0.07 3.51 37.51
C ALA A 79 1.02 3.08 36.38
N PRO A 80 0.79 3.58 35.17
CA PRO A 80 1.65 3.23 34.04
C PRO A 80 3.08 3.74 34.27
N ASP A 81 4.05 2.85 34.11
CA ASP A 81 5.47 3.14 34.22
C ASP A 81 6.06 3.37 32.81
N ASP A 82 6.73 4.50 32.62
CA ASP A 82 7.27 4.89 31.31
C ASP A 82 8.30 3.88 30.77
N LEU A 83 9.11 3.26 31.63
CA LEU A 83 10.08 2.26 31.20
C LEU A 83 9.39 0.97 30.77
N ALA A 84 8.32 0.56 31.48
CA ALA A 84 7.50 -0.57 31.11
C ALA A 84 6.78 -0.36 29.78
N LEU A 85 6.30 0.87 29.53
CA LEU A 85 5.68 1.25 28.25
C LEU A 85 6.69 1.24 27.10
N GLU A 86 7.90 1.74 27.33
CA GLU A 86 8.98 1.70 26.33
C GLU A 86 9.46 0.26 26.07
N LEU A 87 9.53 -0.58 27.10
CA LEU A 87 9.81 -2.01 26.96
C LEU A 87 8.77 -2.69 26.07
N ARG A 88 7.48 -2.47 26.35
CA ARG A 88 6.35 -2.98 25.56
C ARG A 88 6.46 -2.52 24.11
N ARG A 89 6.74 -1.24 23.89
CA ARG A 89 6.87 -0.69 22.57
C ARG A 89 7.99 -1.38 21.77
N GLY A 90 9.13 -1.60 22.37
CA GLY A 90 10.23 -2.35 21.76
C GLY A 90 9.85 -3.78 21.38
N ILE A 91 9.08 -4.46 22.24
CA ILE A 91 8.55 -5.80 21.95
C ILE A 91 7.63 -5.78 20.75
N VAL A 92 6.65 -4.87 20.73
CA VAL A 92 5.64 -4.77 19.68
C VAL A 92 6.28 -4.42 18.34
N GLU A 93 7.12 -3.40 18.31
CA GLU A 93 7.84 -2.98 17.10
C GLU A 93 8.67 -4.14 16.53
N ARG A 94 9.38 -4.88 17.38
CA ARG A 94 10.19 -6.02 16.94
C ARG A 94 9.38 -7.18 16.40
N ILE A 95 8.23 -7.48 16.99
CA ILE A 95 7.33 -8.52 16.49
C ILE A 95 6.89 -8.18 15.06
N PHE A 96 6.44 -6.95 14.81
CA PHE A 96 6.02 -6.54 13.46
C PHE A 96 7.19 -6.40 12.49
N GLU A 97 8.34 -5.96 12.96
CA GLU A 97 9.56 -5.96 12.14
C GLU A 97 9.90 -7.37 11.63
N ARG A 98 9.85 -8.38 12.51
CA ARG A 98 10.18 -9.77 12.16
C ARG A 98 9.10 -10.46 11.34
N THR A 99 7.84 -10.14 11.55
CA THR A 99 6.72 -10.88 10.98
C THR A 99 6.01 -10.17 9.82
N ALA A 100 6.13 -8.86 9.68
CA ALA A 100 5.44 -8.08 8.66
C ALA A 100 6.36 -7.34 7.68
N THR A 101 7.63 -7.07 8.04
CA THR A 101 8.55 -6.33 7.19
C THR A 101 8.74 -7.00 5.84
N GLY A 102 8.57 -6.23 4.78
CA GLY A 102 8.62 -6.71 3.40
C GLY A 102 7.30 -7.30 2.88
N MET A 103 6.32 -7.58 3.75
CA MET A 103 4.99 -8.09 3.41
C MET A 103 3.91 -7.01 3.56
N ALA A 104 4.03 -6.18 4.58
CA ALA A 104 3.17 -5.04 4.85
C ALA A 104 4.01 -3.87 5.39
N SER A 105 3.56 -2.64 5.17
CA SER A 105 4.01 -1.49 5.95
C SER A 105 3.27 -1.48 7.28
N TRP A 106 3.92 -1.02 8.34
CA TRP A 106 3.29 -0.93 9.65
C TRP A 106 3.72 0.34 10.39
N SER A 107 2.85 0.80 11.27
CA SER A 107 3.12 1.92 12.17
C SER A 107 2.53 1.63 13.54
N VAL A 108 3.12 2.25 14.57
CA VAL A 108 2.70 2.12 15.96
C VAL A 108 2.32 3.48 16.49
N GLU A 109 1.12 3.61 17.00
CA GLU A 109 0.59 4.82 17.61
C GLU A 109 0.22 4.56 19.08
N VAL A 110 0.60 5.50 19.96
CA VAL A 110 0.21 5.48 21.37
C VAL A 110 -0.84 6.56 21.56
N ASP A 111 -1.94 6.20 22.22
CA ASP A 111 -2.98 7.17 22.58
C ASP A 111 -2.42 8.16 23.61
N PRO A 112 -2.36 9.46 23.31
CA PRO A 112 -1.80 10.48 24.21
C PRO A 112 -2.61 10.64 25.51
N MET A 113 -3.89 10.28 25.50
CA MET A 113 -4.77 10.34 26.68
C MET A 113 -4.78 9.04 27.47
N ASN A 114 -4.35 7.94 26.88
CA ASN A 114 -4.26 6.65 27.52
C ASN A 114 -3.00 5.89 27.06
N PRO A 115 -1.86 6.08 27.72
CA PRO A 115 -0.59 5.46 27.35
C PRO A 115 -0.61 3.92 27.34
N LEU A 116 -1.59 3.30 28.01
CA LEU A 116 -1.81 1.86 27.94
C LEU A 116 -2.46 1.42 26.64
N ARG A 117 -3.06 2.34 25.86
CA ARG A 117 -3.64 2.05 24.56
C ARG A 117 -2.59 2.27 23.48
N LEU A 118 -2.18 1.21 22.82
CA LEU A 118 -1.24 1.21 21.71
C LEU A 118 -1.90 0.56 20.50
N THR A 119 -1.92 1.26 19.37
CA THR A 119 -2.50 0.74 18.14
C THR A 119 -1.38 0.46 17.13
N VAL A 120 -1.45 -0.70 16.50
CA VAL A 120 -0.59 -1.04 15.37
C VAL A 120 -1.45 -1.14 14.12
N TYR A 121 -1.10 -0.34 13.13
CA TYR A 121 -1.72 -0.34 11.81
C TYR A 121 -0.83 -1.11 10.83
N LEU A 122 -1.42 -2.02 10.06
CA LEU A 122 -0.79 -2.62 8.90
C LEU A 122 -1.45 -2.10 7.64
N ARG A 123 -0.63 -1.92 6.62
CA ARG A 123 -1.13 -1.59 5.28
C ARG A 123 -0.44 -2.49 4.27
N PRO A 124 -1.12 -2.88 3.19
CA PRO A 124 -0.44 -3.54 2.10
C PRO A 124 0.82 -2.74 1.76
N VAL A 125 1.95 -3.41 1.58
CA VAL A 125 3.07 -2.77 0.90
C VAL A 125 2.55 -2.57 -0.51
N ASN A 126 2.00 -1.40 -0.75
CA ASN A 126 1.83 -0.96 -2.12
C ASN A 126 3.17 -1.17 -2.79
N GLU A 127 3.16 -1.76 -3.96
CA GLU A 127 4.32 -1.81 -4.82
C GLU A 127 5.07 -0.49 -4.76
N PRO A 128 6.40 -0.50 -4.85
CA PRO A 128 7.26 0.60 -4.45
C PRO A 128 6.69 1.93 -4.92
N ASN A 129 6.36 2.77 -3.96
CA ASN A 129 5.83 4.12 -4.12
C ASN A 129 4.70 4.12 -5.16
N PRO A 130 3.43 4.37 -4.88
CA PRO A 130 2.43 4.37 -5.95
C PRO A 130 3.10 5.13 -7.09
N LYS A 131 3.37 4.42 -8.20
CA LYS A 131 3.87 5.03 -9.43
C LYS A 131 2.99 6.24 -9.55
N PRO A 132 3.51 7.46 -9.50
CA PRO A 132 2.68 8.66 -9.37
C PRO A 132 1.57 8.47 -10.35
N LEU A 133 0.31 8.51 -9.90
CA LEU A 133 -0.88 8.08 -10.64
C LEU A 133 -0.67 8.44 -12.11
N SER A 134 -0.20 7.47 -12.91
CA SER A 134 0.12 7.75 -14.29
C SER A 134 -1.11 7.46 -15.12
N THR A 135 -1.52 8.41 -15.92
CA THR A 135 -2.53 8.20 -16.94
C THR A 135 -1.96 7.26 -17.99
N THR A 136 -2.67 6.19 -18.31
CA THR A 136 -2.25 5.23 -19.32
C THR A 136 -3.10 5.43 -20.58
N VAL A 137 -2.44 5.52 -21.74
CA VAL A 137 -3.12 5.59 -23.03
C VAL A 137 -2.84 4.31 -23.79
N HIS A 138 -3.88 3.57 -24.12
CA HIS A 138 -3.82 2.33 -24.86
C HIS A 138 -4.20 2.58 -26.32
N PHE A 139 -3.36 2.14 -27.22
CA PHE A 139 -3.56 2.29 -28.68
C PHE A 139 -3.94 0.95 -29.29
N PHE A 140 -4.94 0.97 -30.17
CA PHE A 140 -5.41 -0.21 -30.88
C PHE A 140 -5.23 -0.03 -32.39
N GLY A 141 -5.08 -1.14 -33.12
CA GLY A 141 -4.98 -1.16 -34.58
C GLY A 141 -3.95 -0.17 -35.13
N GLY A 142 -4.33 0.63 -36.12
CA GLY A 142 -3.45 1.60 -36.77
C GLY A 142 -2.91 2.69 -35.83
N ALA A 143 -3.57 2.97 -34.72
CA ALA A 143 -3.05 3.89 -33.70
C ALA A 143 -1.82 3.30 -32.97
N ALA A 144 -1.81 2.00 -32.71
CA ALA A 144 -0.66 1.33 -32.11
C ALA A 144 0.55 1.30 -33.06
N GLU A 145 0.31 1.10 -34.35
CA GLU A 145 1.37 1.15 -35.36
C GLU A 145 1.99 2.55 -35.48
N ALA A 146 1.15 3.59 -35.53
CA ALA A 146 1.60 4.97 -35.58
C ALA A 146 2.30 5.46 -34.32
N ALA A 147 1.84 5.00 -33.14
CA ALA A 147 2.45 5.30 -31.87
C ALA A 147 3.77 4.55 -31.62
N GLY A 148 4.05 3.50 -32.41
CA GLY A 148 5.21 2.62 -32.21
C GLY A 148 5.08 1.71 -30.97
N GLY A 149 3.86 1.51 -30.47
CA GLY A 149 3.58 0.67 -29.30
C GLY A 149 2.11 0.66 -28.92
N TYR A 150 1.74 -0.29 -28.08
CA TYR A 150 0.34 -0.48 -27.64
C TYR A 150 -0.06 0.41 -26.47
N MET A 151 0.87 1.09 -25.82
CA MET A 151 0.60 1.87 -24.62
C MET A 151 1.67 2.94 -24.41
N CYS A 152 1.25 4.11 -23.94
CA CYS A 152 2.14 5.09 -23.31
C CYS A 152 1.62 5.46 -21.91
N GLU A 153 2.52 5.96 -21.08
CA GLU A 153 2.21 6.39 -19.70
C GLU A 153 2.62 7.85 -19.53
N LEU A 154 1.71 8.66 -19.01
CA LEU A 154 1.98 10.03 -18.63
C LEU A 154 1.97 10.13 -17.09
N PRO A 155 3.02 10.70 -16.47
CA PRO A 155 3.01 11.02 -15.04
C PRO A 155 1.80 11.89 -14.67
N ALA A 156 1.33 11.79 -13.43
CA ALA A 156 0.21 12.59 -12.94
C ALA A 156 0.40 14.10 -13.14
N THR A 157 1.65 14.56 -13.03
CA THR A 157 2.04 15.97 -13.23
C THR A 157 1.98 16.43 -14.68
N GLU A 158 1.94 15.51 -15.63
CA GLU A 158 1.93 15.74 -17.06
C GLU A 158 0.59 15.33 -17.71
N THR A 159 -0.36 14.82 -16.90
CA THR A 159 -1.69 14.48 -17.37
C THR A 159 -2.46 15.77 -17.67
N PRO A 160 -2.87 16.00 -18.93
CA PRO A 160 -3.68 17.17 -19.29
C PRO A 160 -5.05 17.18 -18.62
N ALA A 161 -5.66 18.35 -18.48
CA ALA A 161 -6.93 18.49 -17.79
C ALA A 161 -8.11 17.84 -18.52
N THR A 162 -8.02 17.77 -19.85
CA THR A 162 -9.07 17.20 -20.70
C THR A 162 -8.54 16.19 -21.71
N LEU A 163 -9.44 15.33 -22.19
CA LEU A 163 -9.10 14.37 -23.25
C LEU A 163 -8.64 15.10 -24.53
N GLY A 164 -9.25 16.23 -24.87
CA GLY A 164 -8.86 17.03 -26.04
C GLY A 164 -7.43 17.54 -25.95
N GLU A 165 -7.00 18.03 -24.78
CA GLU A 165 -5.63 18.46 -24.56
C GLU A 165 -4.64 17.28 -24.64
N LEU A 166 -5.02 16.11 -24.12
CA LEU A 166 -4.22 14.90 -24.24
C LEU A 166 -4.04 14.49 -25.72
N ILE A 167 -5.12 14.50 -26.51
CA ILE A 167 -5.10 14.17 -27.94
C ILE A 167 -4.24 15.16 -28.71
N ALA A 168 -4.34 16.46 -28.43
CA ALA A 168 -3.52 17.49 -29.04
C ALA A 168 -2.02 17.27 -28.74
N HIS A 169 -1.70 17.03 -27.47
CA HIS A 169 -0.32 16.75 -27.03
C HIS A 169 0.30 15.54 -27.75
N LEU A 170 -0.41 14.42 -27.80
CA LEU A 170 0.04 13.22 -28.49
C LEU A 170 0.17 13.43 -30.03
N GLY A 171 -0.68 14.25 -30.62
CA GLY A 171 -0.65 14.59 -32.02
C GLY A 171 0.50 15.54 -32.38
N GLU A 172 0.86 16.46 -31.51
CA GLU A 172 2.02 17.36 -31.69
C GLU A 172 3.34 16.60 -31.64
N GLU A 173 3.47 15.65 -30.72
CA GLU A 173 4.66 14.81 -30.62
C GLU A 173 4.80 13.83 -31.79
N ASN A 174 3.67 13.34 -32.31
CA ASN A 174 3.64 12.40 -33.44
C ASN A 174 2.54 12.75 -34.44
N PRO A 175 2.89 13.49 -35.54
CA PRO A 175 1.90 13.88 -36.54
C PRO A 175 1.23 12.74 -37.31
N ALA A 176 1.86 11.55 -37.36
CA ALA A 176 1.25 10.37 -37.97
C ALA A 176 0.14 9.81 -37.06
N LEU A 177 0.38 9.78 -35.76
CA LEU A 177 -0.60 9.42 -34.75
C LEU A 177 -1.73 10.46 -34.73
N GLY A 178 -1.41 11.75 -34.76
CA GLY A 178 -2.39 12.85 -34.70
C GLY A 178 -3.50 12.70 -35.73
N ARG A 179 -3.18 12.35 -36.98
CA ARG A 179 -4.17 12.10 -38.05
C ARG A 179 -5.11 10.94 -37.76
N ILE A 180 -4.64 9.94 -37.03
CA ILE A 180 -5.47 8.79 -36.62
C ILE A 180 -6.35 9.19 -35.43
N LEU A 181 -5.82 9.96 -34.49
CA LEU A 181 -6.56 10.44 -33.32
C LEU A 181 -7.77 11.31 -33.72
N GLU A 182 -7.67 12.13 -34.77
CA GLU A 182 -8.77 12.96 -35.29
C GLU A 182 -10.03 12.17 -35.68
N VAL A 183 -9.85 10.92 -36.11
CA VAL A 183 -10.95 10.05 -36.57
C VAL A 183 -11.26 8.90 -35.60
N SER A 184 -10.55 8.85 -34.48
CA SER A 184 -10.70 7.79 -33.49
C SER A 184 -11.84 8.05 -32.51
N SER A 185 -12.37 6.99 -31.94
CA SER A 185 -13.24 7.03 -30.76
C SER A 185 -12.41 6.78 -29.49
N PHE A 186 -12.89 7.30 -28.38
CA PHE A 186 -12.14 7.23 -27.10
C PHE A 186 -13.00 6.66 -25.98
N LEU A 187 -12.37 5.87 -25.12
CA LEU A 187 -12.94 5.48 -23.85
C LEU A 187 -12.05 6.03 -22.71
N VAL A 188 -12.66 6.51 -21.65
CA VAL A 188 -11.99 6.86 -20.39
C VAL A 188 -12.55 5.93 -19.32
N ASN A 189 -11.68 5.11 -18.70
CA ASN A 189 -12.08 4.08 -17.77
C ASN A 189 -13.24 3.22 -18.31
N GLU A 190 -13.08 2.72 -19.54
CA GLU A 190 -14.02 1.84 -20.26
C GLU A 190 -15.38 2.50 -20.63
N ARG A 191 -15.51 3.80 -20.45
CA ARG A 191 -16.71 4.56 -20.83
C ARG A 191 -16.44 5.49 -22.00
N SER A 192 -17.36 5.54 -22.95
CA SER A 192 -17.25 6.47 -24.09
C SER A 192 -17.04 7.91 -23.61
N ALA A 193 -16.03 8.55 -24.16
CA ALA A 193 -15.59 9.88 -23.77
C ALA A 193 -15.56 10.84 -24.96
N ARG A 194 -15.76 12.13 -24.68
CA ARG A 194 -15.68 13.23 -25.62
C ARG A 194 -14.42 14.04 -25.33
N LEU A 195 -14.02 14.89 -26.25
CA LEU A 195 -12.83 15.73 -26.11
C LEU A 195 -12.90 16.70 -24.90
N ASP A 196 -14.11 17.07 -24.48
CA ASP A 196 -14.37 17.90 -23.30
C ASP A 196 -14.40 17.11 -21.98
N THR A 197 -14.17 15.78 -22.02
CA THR A 197 -14.13 14.94 -20.83
C THR A 197 -12.92 15.29 -19.96
N GLU A 198 -13.15 15.64 -18.70
CA GLU A 198 -12.08 15.88 -17.72
C GLU A 198 -11.31 14.61 -17.42
N LEU A 199 -9.99 14.72 -17.38
CA LEU A 199 -9.07 13.65 -17.03
C LEU A 199 -8.55 13.84 -15.61
N MET A 200 -8.81 12.86 -14.75
CA MET A 200 -8.14 12.77 -13.45
C MET A 200 -6.82 12.00 -13.60
N PRO A 201 -5.75 12.38 -12.90
CA PRO A 201 -4.53 11.58 -12.87
C PRO A 201 -4.80 10.12 -12.52
N GLY A 202 -4.21 9.20 -13.28
CA GLY A 202 -4.38 7.76 -13.07
C GLY A 202 -5.53 7.12 -13.85
N VAL A 203 -6.18 7.85 -14.76
CA VAL A 203 -7.20 7.28 -15.66
C VAL A 203 -6.56 6.44 -16.77
N ARG A 204 -7.34 5.51 -17.27
CA ARG A 204 -7.03 4.78 -18.51
C ARG A 204 -7.79 5.40 -19.67
N VAL A 205 -7.09 5.69 -20.75
CA VAL A 205 -7.65 6.16 -22.03
C VAL A 205 -7.42 5.09 -23.09
N ASP A 206 -8.46 4.62 -23.72
CA ASP A 206 -8.36 3.69 -24.86
C ASP A 206 -8.65 4.45 -26.15
N VAL A 207 -7.73 4.37 -27.13
CA VAL A 207 -7.84 4.96 -28.46
C VAL A 207 -8.29 3.90 -29.44
N LEU A 208 -9.49 4.05 -29.97
CA LEU A 208 -10.13 3.11 -30.89
C LEU A 208 -10.25 3.75 -32.28
N PRO A 209 -9.28 3.51 -33.19
CA PRO A 209 -9.39 3.99 -34.58
C PRO A 209 -10.57 3.32 -35.29
N PRO A 210 -11.16 3.97 -36.31
CA PRO A 210 -12.19 3.32 -37.09
C PRO A 210 -11.62 2.04 -37.74
N PHE A 211 -12.38 0.96 -37.65
CA PHE A 211 -11.99 -0.26 -38.36
C PHE A 211 -11.92 0.07 -39.86
N ALA A 212 -10.78 -0.16 -40.49
CA ALA A 212 -10.70 -0.23 -41.92
C ALA A 212 -11.48 -1.51 -42.31
N GLY A 213 -12.79 -1.34 -42.47
CA GLY A 213 -13.64 -2.37 -43.04
C GLY A 213 -13.20 -2.57 -44.49
N GLY A 214 -12.59 -3.73 -44.77
CA GLY A 214 -12.40 -4.21 -46.10
C GLY A 214 -13.70 -4.80 -46.65
#